data_8928f29426db9302a5c173626a66fb70
#
_entry.id   8928f29426db9302a5c173626a66fb70
#
_cell.length_a   1.000
_cell.length_b   1.000
_cell.length_c   1.000
_cell.angle_alpha   90.00
_cell.angle_beta   90.00
_cell.angle_gamma   90.00
#
_symmetry.space_group_name_H-M   'P 1'
#
loop_
_entity.id
_entity.type
_entity.pdbx_description
1 polymer ?
#
loop_
_entity_poly.entity_id
_entity_poly.type
_entity_poly.pdbx_seq_one_letter_code
_entity_poly.pdbx_strand_id
1 'polypeptide(L)'
;MDYSFFDFLRLIGSLALFLYGMKIMSEGLQKFAGDSLRRILTAMTTNRVTGMLTGVLITALIQSSSATTVMVVSFVNAGLLTLTQSIGVIMGANIGTTVTAWLISALGFKVDIAAFALPLLAFALPLFFSGKSSRKSIGEFVFGFAFLFMGLQSLKANAPDLGANPEMLAFVQNYTDMGFFSIILFLFIGAILTMIVQASAATMAITLIMCANGWIDYHLGVALVLGENIGTTITANLAALTGNTQARRAALAHLVFNVFGVMWVLVLFYPFTNAVSWFVTHVMKVSDPAVAVSFKLAAFHTAFNISNTFIMIWFVSLIEKTVCTLIKPKVEDEEYRLRYITGGMLSTAELSILQAHKEISLFAERTARMFNMVKELFYEKNEETFLKTYSRVEKYENISDRMEIEIANYLTEVSEGRLSSESKEEIRIMLRAVSEIESIADSCNNLARSIKRRNEFKSEFTEEQNKHLDHMFELVSGALSRMNVILHKPELVHDDINPSYNIENEINNYRNQLKSRNIEDINNKLYQYQDGVYYMDMVSESEKQGDYVLNVVQAVIEKKI
;
A
#
# COMPACT_ATOMS: atom_id res chain seq x y z
N MET A 1 -23.43 8.68 43.11
CA MET A 1 -21.96 8.64 43.28
C MET A 1 -21.36 9.53 42.20
N ASP A 2 -20.54 10.48 42.60
CA ASP A 2 -19.89 11.35 41.64
C ASP A 2 -18.94 10.53 40.78
N TYR A 3 -19.00 10.71 39.46
CA TYR A 3 -18.14 10.04 38.50
C TYR A 3 -16.70 10.49 38.73
N SER A 4 -15.89 9.58 39.27
CA SER A 4 -14.52 9.89 39.72
C SER A 4 -13.51 9.88 38.56
N PHE A 5 -12.35 10.51 38.77
CA PHE A 5 -11.22 10.41 37.85
C PHE A 5 -10.81 8.95 37.57
N PHE A 6 -10.98 8.08 38.57
CA PHE A 6 -10.69 6.65 38.42
C PHE A 6 -11.70 5.95 37.48
N ASP A 7 -12.97 6.33 37.52
CA ASP A 7 -14.00 5.81 36.61
C ASP A 7 -13.74 6.29 35.18
N PHE A 8 -13.28 7.53 35.01
CA PHE A 8 -12.80 8.02 33.71
C PHE A 8 -11.62 7.20 33.19
N LEU A 9 -10.62 6.88 34.02
CA LEU A 9 -9.49 6.01 33.61
C LEU A 9 -9.96 4.58 33.26
N ARG A 10 -10.96 4.04 33.95
CA ARG A 10 -11.58 2.75 33.62
C ARG A 10 -12.26 2.81 32.22
N LEU A 11 -12.97 3.88 31.94
CA LEU A 11 -13.60 4.08 30.63
C LEU A 11 -12.56 4.11 29.50
N ILE A 12 -11.49 4.88 29.68
CA ILE A 12 -10.38 4.93 28.72
C ILE A 12 -9.68 3.57 28.58
N GLY A 13 -9.44 2.85 29.67
CA GLY A 13 -8.89 1.49 29.66
C GLY A 13 -9.78 0.49 28.93
N SER A 14 -11.11 0.63 29.09
CA SER A 14 -12.10 -0.19 28.37
C SER A 14 -12.07 0.07 26.88
N LEU A 15 -11.96 1.34 26.48
CA LEU A 15 -11.81 1.75 25.08
C LEU A 15 -10.48 1.21 24.51
N ALA A 16 -9.39 1.29 25.25
CA ALA A 16 -8.10 0.75 24.85
C ALA A 16 -8.16 -0.76 24.62
N LEU A 17 -8.82 -1.52 25.50
CA LEU A 17 -9.02 -2.97 25.35
C LEU A 17 -9.87 -3.29 24.10
N PHE A 18 -10.94 -2.54 23.86
CA PHE A 18 -11.78 -2.68 22.68
C PHE A 18 -10.96 -2.45 21.39
N LEU A 19 -10.22 -1.34 21.31
CA LEU A 19 -9.38 -0.99 20.18
C LEU A 19 -8.26 -2.02 19.95
N TYR A 20 -7.62 -2.48 21.01
CA TYR A 20 -6.58 -3.49 20.94
C TYR A 20 -7.12 -4.84 20.44
N GLY A 21 -8.30 -5.25 20.96
CA GLY A 21 -9.01 -6.44 20.51
C GLY A 21 -9.32 -6.38 19.01
N MET A 22 -9.86 -5.25 18.55
CA MET A 22 -10.15 -5.03 17.13
C MET A 22 -8.87 -5.09 16.26
N LYS A 23 -7.77 -4.49 16.73
CA LYS A 23 -6.48 -4.51 16.03
C LYS A 23 -5.97 -5.94 15.87
N ILE A 24 -5.90 -6.72 16.95
CA ILE A 24 -5.42 -8.11 16.93
C ILE A 24 -6.33 -8.99 16.05
N MET A 25 -7.64 -8.82 16.15
CA MET A 25 -8.61 -9.53 15.32
C MET A 25 -8.37 -9.27 13.82
N SER A 26 -8.22 -8.00 13.45
CA SER A 26 -7.94 -7.58 12.10
C SER A 26 -6.60 -8.13 11.59
N GLU A 27 -5.51 -7.99 12.35
CA GLU A 27 -4.18 -8.49 12.00
C GLU A 27 -4.16 -10.02 11.86
N GLY A 28 -4.82 -10.74 12.75
CA GLY A 28 -4.93 -12.21 12.67
C GLY A 28 -5.61 -12.67 11.39
N LEU A 29 -6.69 -11.98 11.00
CA LEU A 29 -7.43 -12.30 9.79
C LEU A 29 -6.66 -11.90 8.52
N GLN A 30 -5.97 -10.76 8.54
CA GLN A 30 -5.08 -10.34 7.44
C GLN A 30 -3.96 -11.36 7.19
N LYS A 31 -3.28 -11.81 8.26
CA LYS A 31 -2.21 -12.82 8.17
C LYS A 31 -2.74 -14.18 7.67
N PHE A 32 -3.93 -14.56 8.10
CA PHE A 32 -4.58 -15.80 7.63
C PHE A 32 -4.94 -15.72 6.15
N ALA A 33 -5.43 -14.57 5.69
CA ALA A 33 -5.91 -14.37 4.33
C ALA A 33 -4.84 -13.87 3.34
N GLY A 34 -3.60 -13.56 3.78
CA GLY A 34 -2.56 -12.79 3.08
C GLY A 34 -2.44 -13.03 1.57
N ASP A 35 -2.05 -14.25 1.16
CA ASP A 35 -1.89 -14.59 -0.27
C ASP A 35 -3.20 -14.53 -1.06
N SER A 36 -4.32 -14.84 -0.41
CA SER A 36 -5.64 -14.78 -1.05
C SER A 36 -6.09 -13.34 -1.26
N LEU A 37 -5.78 -12.42 -0.33
CA LEU A 37 -6.06 -10.99 -0.48
C LEU A 37 -5.32 -10.39 -1.67
N ARG A 38 -4.03 -10.75 -1.83
CA ARG A 38 -3.22 -10.30 -2.97
C ARG A 38 -3.83 -10.76 -4.30
N ARG A 39 -4.18 -12.04 -4.42
CA ARG A 39 -4.82 -12.60 -5.63
C ARG A 39 -6.17 -11.98 -5.92
N ILE A 40 -7.00 -11.75 -4.90
CA ILE A 40 -8.31 -11.11 -5.05
C ILE A 40 -8.16 -9.69 -5.59
N LEU A 41 -7.23 -8.89 -5.04
CA LEU A 41 -7.00 -7.52 -5.48
C LEU A 41 -6.52 -7.43 -6.93
N THR A 42 -5.55 -8.26 -7.32
CA THR A 42 -4.98 -8.20 -8.68
C THR A 42 -5.91 -8.81 -9.75
N ALA A 43 -6.69 -9.84 -9.41
CA ALA A 43 -7.53 -10.57 -10.37
C ALA A 43 -8.93 -9.96 -10.56
N MET A 44 -9.49 -9.28 -9.56
CA MET A 44 -10.91 -8.90 -9.55
C MET A 44 -11.19 -7.41 -9.77
N THR A 45 -10.21 -6.59 -10.11
CA THR A 45 -10.38 -5.14 -10.32
C THR A 45 -10.50 -4.72 -11.79
N THR A 46 -11.06 -5.59 -12.63
CA THR A 46 -11.14 -5.35 -14.09
C THR A 46 -12.07 -4.19 -14.47
N ASN A 47 -13.09 -3.91 -13.65
CA ASN A 47 -14.02 -2.80 -13.87
C ASN A 47 -14.54 -2.24 -12.52
N ARG A 48 -15.26 -1.09 -12.57
CA ARG A 48 -15.76 -0.39 -11.39
C ARG A 48 -16.67 -1.24 -10.48
N VAL A 49 -17.45 -2.17 -11.05
CA VAL A 49 -18.38 -3.02 -10.28
C VAL A 49 -17.62 -4.15 -9.59
N THR A 50 -16.76 -4.85 -10.32
CA THR A 50 -15.90 -5.88 -9.71
C THR A 50 -14.95 -5.28 -8.69
N GLY A 51 -14.40 -4.08 -8.95
CA GLY A 51 -13.62 -3.33 -7.97
C GLY A 51 -14.41 -3.01 -6.70
N MET A 52 -15.66 -2.58 -6.83
CA MET A 52 -16.55 -2.34 -5.69
C MET A 52 -16.78 -3.62 -4.87
N LEU A 53 -17.13 -4.73 -5.52
CA LEU A 53 -17.32 -6.02 -4.83
C LEU A 53 -16.04 -6.49 -4.12
N THR A 54 -14.90 -6.29 -4.76
CA THR A 54 -13.57 -6.55 -4.16
C THR A 54 -13.37 -5.70 -2.90
N GLY A 55 -13.67 -4.41 -2.96
CA GLY A 55 -13.60 -3.50 -1.80
C GLY A 55 -14.49 -3.93 -0.65
N VAL A 56 -15.75 -4.34 -0.94
CA VAL A 56 -16.67 -4.90 0.06
C VAL A 56 -16.06 -6.13 0.72
N LEU A 57 -15.61 -7.10 -0.07
CA LEU A 57 -15.09 -8.36 0.43
C LEU A 57 -13.84 -8.16 1.29
N ILE A 58 -12.88 -7.38 0.80
CA ILE A 58 -11.62 -7.13 1.51
C ILE A 58 -11.88 -6.41 2.82
N THR A 59 -12.69 -5.34 2.81
CA THR A 59 -12.96 -4.58 4.03
C THR A 59 -13.77 -5.40 5.04
N ALA A 60 -14.73 -6.20 4.59
CA ALA A 60 -15.46 -7.09 5.46
C ALA A 60 -14.56 -8.18 6.08
N LEU A 61 -13.56 -8.66 5.34
CA LEU A 61 -12.56 -9.61 5.85
C LEU A 61 -11.56 -8.94 6.79
N ILE A 62 -10.97 -7.81 6.37
CA ILE A 62 -9.94 -7.10 7.16
C ILE A 62 -10.56 -6.39 8.38
N GLN A 63 -11.86 -6.08 8.35
CA GLN A 63 -12.58 -5.29 9.37
C GLN A 63 -11.98 -3.87 9.58
N SER A 64 -11.34 -3.33 8.53
CA SER A 64 -10.72 -2.00 8.54
C SER A 64 -10.79 -1.35 7.17
N SER A 65 -11.67 -0.36 7.00
CA SER A 65 -11.73 0.45 5.77
C SER A 65 -10.52 1.36 5.61
N SER A 66 -9.97 1.86 6.71
CA SER A 66 -8.74 2.67 6.67
C SER A 66 -7.57 1.87 6.11
N ALA A 67 -7.37 0.63 6.58
CA ALA A 67 -6.34 -0.25 6.03
C ALA A 67 -6.58 -0.55 4.55
N THR A 68 -7.83 -0.86 4.17
CA THR A 68 -8.20 -1.13 2.77
C THR A 68 -7.97 0.09 1.87
N THR A 69 -8.36 1.29 2.30
CA THR A 69 -8.20 2.51 1.48
C THR A 69 -6.74 2.95 1.37
N VAL A 70 -5.94 2.84 2.45
CA VAL A 70 -4.49 3.07 2.40
C VAL A 70 -3.81 2.09 1.44
N MET A 71 -4.20 0.81 1.48
CA MET A 71 -3.75 -0.22 0.56
C MET A 71 -4.08 0.15 -0.90
N VAL A 72 -5.32 0.57 -1.18
CA VAL A 72 -5.74 1.01 -2.53
C VAL A 72 -4.93 2.22 -2.99
N VAL A 73 -4.72 3.22 -2.14
CA VAL A 73 -3.86 4.38 -2.42
C VAL A 73 -2.44 3.95 -2.75
N SER A 74 -1.88 2.99 -1.98
CA SER A 74 -0.56 2.42 -2.25
C SER A 74 -0.49 1.68 -3.59
N PHE A 75 -1.54 0.95 -3.97
CA PHE A 75 -1.62 0.29 -5.28
C PHE A 75 -1.72 1.27 -6.43
N VAL A 76 -2.47 2.35 -6.27
CA VAL A 76 -2.51 3.43 -7.26
C VAL A 76 -1.14 4.10 -7.37
N ASN A 77 -0.47 4.32 -6.24
CA ASN A 77 0.90 4.85 -6.21
C ASN A 77 1.88 3.92 -6.96
N ALA A 78 1.74 2.61 -6.78
CA ALA A 78 2.53 1.59 -7.46
C ALA A 78 2.11 1.32 -8.92
N GLY A 79 1.11 2.04 -9.44
CA GLY A 79 0.60 1.79 -10.80
C GLY A 79 -0.05 0.42 -11.01
N LEU A 80 -0.43 -0.26 -9.91
CA LEU A 80 -1.12 -1.56 -9.94
C LEU A 80 -2.62 -1.41 -10.16
N LEU A 81 -3.18 -0.29 -9.74
CA LEU A 81 -4.56 0.10 -9.98
C LEU A 81 -4.63 1.44 -10.70
N THR A 82 -5.53 1.55 -11.66
CA THR A 82 -5.88 2.85 -12.22
C THR A 82 -6.72 3.66 -11.22
N LEU A 83 -6.77 4.98 -11.39
CA LEU A 83 -7.61 5.85 -10.56
C LEU A 83 -9.09 5.43 -10.62
N THR A 84 -9.60 5.13 -11.80
CA THR A 84 -10.99 4.67 -12.01
C THR A 84 -11.30 3.37 -11.25
N GLN A 85 -10.39 2.39 -11.30
CA GLN A 85 -10.52 1.12 -10.56
C GLN A 85 -10.50 1.36 -9.04
N SER A 86 -9.57 2.21 -8.57
CA SER A 86 -9.43 2.52 -7.15
C SER A 86 -10.67 3.18 -6.56
N ILE A 87 -11.33 4.07 -7.30
CA ILE A 87 -12.58 4.69 -6.87
C ILE A 87 -13.64 3.61 -6.61
N GLY A 88 -13.77 2.62 -7.49
CA GLY A 88 -14.69 1.49 -7.27
C GLY A 88 -14.38 0.70 -5.99
N VAL A 89 -13.11 0.34 -5.77
CA VAL A 89 -12.69 -0.38 -4.55
C VAL A 89 -12.96 0.44 -3.29
N ILE A 90 -12.70 1.74 -3.31
CA ILE A 90 -12.96 2.67 -2.20
C ILE A 90 -14.46 2.74 -1.87
N MET A 91 -15.32 2.82 -2.88
CA MET A 91 -16.77 2.76 -2.68
C MET A 91 -17.20 1.46 -2.00
N GLY A 92 -16.64 0.33 -2.45
CA GLY A 92 -16.88 -0.97 -1.84
C GLY A 92 -16.38 -1.06 -0.41
N ALA A 93 -15.22 -0.49 -0.11
CA ALA A 93 -14.66 -0.46 1.23
C ALA A 93 -15.60 0.22 2.25
N ASN A 94 -16.27 1.30 1.84
CA ASN A 94 -17.26 1.95 2.70
C ASN A 94 -18.46 1.05 3.01
N ILE A 95 -18.95 0.25 2.05
CA ILE A 95 -19.99 -0.75 2.31
C ILE A 95 -19.46 -1.83 3.25
N GLY A 96 -18.23 -2.36 3.02
CA GLY A 96 -17.62 -3.40 3.84
C GLY A 96 -17.47 -3.03 5.31
N THR A 97 -17.24 -1.74 5.61
CA THR A 97 -17.16 -1.21 7.00
C THR A 97 -18.44 -1.45 7.79
N THR A 98 -19.59 -1.47 7.12
CA THR A 98 -20.89 -1.62 7.79
C THR A 98 -21.05 -2.98 8.48
N VAL A 99 -20.30 -4.00 8.04
CA VAL A 99 -20.27 -5.33 8.69
C VAL A 99 -19.83 -5.23 10.15
N THR A 100 -18.88 -4.34 10.46
CA THR A 100 -18.45 -4.09 11.85
C THR A 100 -19.61 -3.57 12.73
N ALA A 101 -20.40 -2.64 12.20
CA ALA A 101 -21.57 -2.12 12.92
C ALA A 101 -22.59 -3.23 13.26
N TRP A 102 -22.82 -4.14 12.31
CA TRP A 102 -23.68 -5.30 12.53
C TRP A 102 -23.11 -6.29 13.54
N LEU A 103 -21.80 -6.57 13.49
CA LEU A 103 -21.14 -7.42 14.49
C LEU A 103 -21.30 -6.85 15.88
N ILE A 104 -21.02 -5.57 16.09
CA ILE A 104 -21.16 -4.90 17.38
C ILE A 104 -22.64 -4.91 17.82
N SER A 105 -23.57 -4.57 16.93
CA SER A 105 -25.00 -4.49 17.27
C SER A 105 -25.58 -5.88 17.60
N ALA A 106 -25.31 -6.90 16.77
CA ALA A 106 -25.86 -8.23 16.96
C ALA A 106 -25.22 -8.99 18.12
N LEU A 107 -23.88 -8.99 18.18
CA LEU A 107 -23.12 -9.77 19.17
C LEU A 107 -22.87 -9.00 20.47
N GLY A 108 -22.86 -7.67 20.42
CA GLY A 108 -22.62 -6.85 21.60
C GLY A 108 -23.89 -6.39 22.33
N PHE A 109 -25.03 -6.30 21.65
CA PHE A 109 -26.28 -5.80 22.26
C PHE A 109 -27.40 -6.84 22.29
N LYS A 110 -27.50 -7.72 21.29
CA LYS A 110 -28.53 -8.75 21.25
C LYS A 110 -28.12 -10.05 21.91
N VAL A 111 -26.85 -10.44 21.78
CA VAL A 111 -26.28 -11.66 22.36
C VAL A 111 -25.13 -11.26 23.30
N ASP A 112 -25.13 -11.77 24.52
CA ASP A 112 -24.04 -11.53 25.47
C ASP A 112 -22.83 -12.43 25.13
N ILE A 113 -22.12 -12.06 24.04
CA ILE A 113 -20.89 -12.77 23.64
C ILE A 113 -19.77 -12.57 24.66
N ALA A 114 -19.79 -11.50 25.45
CA ALA A 114 -18.76 -11.25 26.45
C ALA A 114 -18.72 -12.36 27.50
N ALA A 115 -19.85 -13.01 27.82
CA ALA A 115 -19.90 -14.17 28.67
C ALA A 115 -19.09 -15.36 28.11
N PHE A 116 -18.94 -15.46 26.79
CA PHE A 116 -18.16 -16.49 26.12
C PHE A 116 -16.71 -16.09 25.86
N ALA A 117 -16.33 -14.84 26.13
CA ALA A 117 -15.00 -14.33 25.81
C ALA A 117 -13.89 -15.12 26.51
N LEU A 118 -14.02 -15.41 27.84
CA LEU A 118 -13.04 -16.20 28.57
C LEU A 118 -12.92 -17.65 28.05
N PRO A 119 -14.01 -18.40 27.81
CA PRO A 119 -13.94 -19.68 27.10
C PRO A 119 -13.26 -19.60 25.72
N LEU A 120 -13.53 -18.56 24.92
CA LEU A 120 -12.89 -18.37 23.63
C LEU A 120 -11.37 -18.20 23.75
N LEU A 121 -10.87 -17.50 24.78
CA LEU A 121 -9.43 -17.39 25.05
C LEU A 121 -8.79 -18.75 25.33
N ALA A 122 -9.48 -19.65 26.04
CA ALA A 122 -8.98 -21.00 26.30
C ALA A 122 -8.83 -21.81 24.99
N PHE A 123 -9.76 -21.68 24.06
CA PHE A 123 -9.65 -22.31 22.73
C PHE A 123 -8.60 -21.63 21.82
N ALA A 124 -8.40 -20.33 21.95
CA ALA A 124 -7.40 -19.59 21.18
C ALA A 124 -5.97 -19.93 21.60
N LEU A 125 -5.74 -20.24 22.88
CA LEU A 125 -4.41 -20.46 23.45
C LEU A 125 -3.60 -21.54 22.70
N PRO A 126 -4.08 -22.78 22.48
CA PRO A 126 -3.32 -23.79 21.75
C PRO A 126 -3.10 -23.44 20.26
N LEU A 127 -4.00 -22.66 19.67
CA LEU A 127 -3.84 -22.17 18.30
C LEU A 127 -2.73 -21.12 18.24
N PHE A 128 -2.70 -20.20 19.19
CA PHE A 128 -1.71 -19.12 19.28
C PHE A 128 -0.27 -19.64 19.46
N PHE A 129 -0.09 -20.69 20.26
CA PHE A 129 1.21 -21.34 20.48
C PHE A 129 1.53 -22.42 19.43
N SER A 130 0.70 -22.60 18.41
CA SER A 130 0.98 -23.57 17.34
C SER A 130 2.19 -23.14 16.50
N GLY A 131 3.04 -24.10 16.12
CA GLY A 131 4.16 -23.88 15.20
C GLY A 131 3.74 -23.56 13.74
N LYS A 132 2.46 -23.78 13.39
CA LYS A 132 1.94 -23.47 12.04
C LYS A 132 1.42 -22.03 11.98
N SER A 133 1.98 -21.21 11.08
CA SER A 133 1.62 -19.79 10.90
C SER A 133 0.10 -19.57 10.76
N SER A 134 -0.57 -20.34 9.91
CA SER A 134 -2.01 -20.23 9.69
C SER A 134 -2.84 -20.48 10.97
N ARG A 135 -2.47 -21.49 11.80
CA ARG A 135 -3.17 -21.75 13.08
C ARG A 135 -2.94 -20.64 14.08
N LYS A 136 -1.71 -20.10 14.12
CA LYS A 136 -1.36 -18.97 14.99
C LYS A 136 -2.19 -17.73 14.62
N SER A 137 -2.34 -17.44 13.34
CA SER A 137 -3.16 -16.32 12.85
C SER A 137 -4.64 -16.46 13.22
N ILE A 138 -5.19 -17.69 13.16
CA ILE A 138 -6.56 -17.97 13.66
C ILE A 138 -6.62 -17.77 15.18
N GLY A 139 -5.60 -18.20 15.94
CA GLY A 139 -5.50 -17.94 17.38
C GLY A 139 -5.51 -16.45 17.69
N GLU A 140 -4.73 -15.64 16.96
CA GLU A 140 -4.72 -14.18 17.10
C GLU A 140 -6.10 -13.57 16.79
N PHE A 141 -6.76 -14.03 15.73
CA PHE A 141 -8.14 -13.60 15.42
C PHE A 141 -9.10 -13.86 16.58
N VAL A 142 -9.09 -15.07 17.15
CA VAL A 142 -10.00 -15.44 18.25
C VAL A 142 -9.65 -14.67 19.53
N PHE A 143 -8.36 -14.43 19.83
CA PHE A 143 -7.94 -13.55 20.93
C PHE A 143 -8.47 -12.14 20.76
N GLY A 144 -8.28 -11.56 19.57
CA GLY A 144 -8.75 -10.23 19.24
C GLY A 144 -10.26 -10.10 19.35
N PHE A 145 -11.01 -11.10 18.87
CA PHE A 145 -12.46 -11.17 18.97
C PHE A 145 -12.92 -11.20 20.44
N ALA A 146 -12.30 -12.02 21.29
CA ALA A 146 -12.61 -12.07 22.70
C ALA A 146 -12.32 -10.71 23.40
N PHE A 147 -11.14 -10.11 23.17
CA PHE A 147 -10.79 -8.82 23.77
C PHE A 147 -11.70 -7.69 23.29
N LEU A 148 -12.13 -7.71 22.03
CA LEU A 148 -13.10 -6.74 21.49
C LEU A 148 -14.39 -6.75 22.31
N PHE A 149 -14.99 -7.94 22.54
CA PHE A 149 -16.26 -8.02 23.26
C PHE A 149 -16.09 -7.81 24.78
N MET A 150 -14.96 -8.20 25.36
CA MET A 150 -14.63 -7.85 26.75
C MET A 150 -14.48 -6.33 26.90
N GLY A 151 -13.80 -5.67 25.95
CA GLY A 151 -13.66 -4.22 25.92
C GLY A 151 -15.00 -3.51 25.75
N LEU A 152 -15.86 -4.00 24.86
CA LEU A 152 -17.21 -3.45 24.64
C LEU A 152 -18.09 -3.59 25.89
N GLN A 153 -18.06 -4.74 26.57
CA GLN A 153 -18.78 -4.94 27.82
C GLN A 153 -18.25 -4.02 28.92
N SER A 154 -16.93 -3.91 29.04
CA SER A 154 -16.30 -3.01 30.00
C SER A 154 -16.63 -1.54 29.72
N LEU A 155 -16.67 -1.12 28.43
CA LEU A 155 -17.12 0.21 28.02
C LEU A 155 -18.56 0.49 28.49
N LYS A 156 -19.48 -0.46 28.29
CA LYS A 156 -20.87 -0.34 28.75
C LYS A 156 -20.97 -0.22 30.26
N ALA A 157 -20.19 -1.04 30.99
CA ALA A 157 -20.23 -1.07 32.45
C ALA A 157 -19.60 0.17 33.11
N ASN A 158 -18.60 0.80 32.46
CA ASN A 158 -17.92 1.98 32.99
C ASN A 158 -18.42 3.30 32.37
N ALA A 159 -19.43 3.25 31.50
CA ALA A 159 -20.07 4.43 30.95
C ALA A 159 -20.78 5.23 32.07
N PRO A 160 -20.64 6.57 32.11
CA PRO A 160 -21.28 7.39 33.14
C PRO A 160 -22.81 7.27 33.08
N ASP A 161 -23.45 7.14 34.23
CA ASP A 161 -24.91 7.24 34.34
C ASP A 161 -25.31 8.73 34.36
N LEU A 162 -25.69 9.27 33.20
CA LEU A 162 -26.13 10.67 33.10
C LEU A 162 -27.46 10.90 33.85
N GLY A 163 -28.29 9.87 33.99
CA GLY A 163 -29.52 9.97 34.80
C GLY A 163 -29.27 10.24 36.28
N ALA A 164 -28.12 9.77 36.78
CA ALA A 164 -27.69 10.04 38.14
C ALA A 164 -27.01 11.40 38.35
N ASN A 165 -26.69 12.13 37.27
CA ASN A 165 -26.00 13.42 37.26
C ASN A 165 -26.79 14.49 36.50
N PRO A 166 -27.77 15.19 37.13
CA PRO A 166 -28.63 16.14 36.44
C PRO A 166 -27.89 17.29 35.75
N GLU A 167 -26.75 17.74 36.26
CA GLU A 167 -25.96 18.83 35.66
C GLU A 167 -25.30 18.38 34.32
N MET A 168 -24.77 17.17 34.28
CA MET A 168 -24.22 16.58 33.07
C MET A 168 -25.32 16.34 32.01
N LEU A 169 -26.49 15.86 32.47
CA LEU A 169 -27.64 15.66 31.60
C LEU A 169 -28.11 16.98 31.00
N ALA A 170 -28.26 18.04 31.83
CA ALA A 170 -28.62 19.38 31.36
C ALA A 170 -27.60 19.96 30.38
N PHE A 171 -26.30 19.75 30.60
CA PHE A 171 -25.27 20.16 29.67
C PHE A 171 -25.45 19.49 28.30
N VAL A 172 -25.63 18.16 28.28
CA VAL A 172 -25.86 17.41 27.03
C VAL A 172 -27.14 17.88 26.35
N GLN A 173 -28.25 18.06 27.09
CA GLN A 173 -29.53 18.53 26.56
C GLN A 173 -29.43 19.89 25.86
N ASN A 174 -28.62 20.82 26.37
CA ASN A 174 -28.41 22.12 25.73
C ASN A 174 -27.88 22.00 24.29
N TYR A 175 -27.17 20.94 23.96
CA TYR A 175 -26.62 20.72 22.62
C TYR A 175 -27.44 19.72 21.80
N THR A 176 -28.31 18.92 22.41
CA THR A 176 -29.16 17.94 21.73
C THR A 176 -30.49 18.53 21.23
N ASP A 177 -30.96 19.61 21.86
CA ASP A 177 -32.29 20.20 21.59
C ASP A 177 -32.27 21.42 20.65
N MET A 178 -31.16 21.64 19.93
CA MET A 178 -31.03 22.79 18.98
C MET A 178 -31.58 22.46 17.58
N GLY A 179 -32.38 21.42 17.44
CA GLY A 179 -32.98 21.00 16.17
C GLY A 179 -31.95 20.59 15.13
N PHE A 180 -32.04 21.09 13.88
CA PHE A 180 -31.13 20.73 12.80
C PHE A 180 -29.66 21.14 13.08
N PHE A 181 -29.45 22.18 13.91
CA PHE A 181 -28.11 22.60 14.28
C PHE A 181 -27.42 21.52 15.14
N SER A 182 -28.12 20.81 16.00
CA SER A 182 -27.59 19.67 16.73
C SER A 182 -27.09 18.57 15.81
N ILE A 183 -27.81 18.30 14.70
CA ILE A 183 -27.40 17.32 13.68
C ILE A 183 -26.05 17.72 13.09
N ILE A 184 -25.89 18.99 12.69
CA ILE A 184 -24.62 19.49 12.14
C ILE A 184 -23.50 19.43 13.17
N LEU A 185 -23.77 19.83 14.43
CA LEU A 185 -22.80 19.78 15.50
C LEU A 185 -22.30 18.34 15.75
N PHE A 186 -23.23 17.38 15.87
CA PHE A 186 -22.89 15.98 16.12
C PHE A 186 -22.19 15.33 14.92
N LEU A 187 -22.52 15.74 13.70
CA LEU A 187 -21.77 15.35 12.51
C LEU A 187 -20.30 15.79 12.60
N PHE A 188 -20.04 17.04 12.97
CA PHE A 188 -18.67 17.51 13.15
C PHE A 188 -17.95 16.80 14.32
N ILE A 189 -18.65 16.54 15.43
CA ILE A 189 -18.09 15.78 16.54
C ILE A 189 -17.70 14.36 16.07
N GLY A 190 -18.56 13.68 15.33
CA GLY A 190 -18.27 12.34 14.78
C GLY A 190 -17.07 12.36 13.83
N ALA A 191 -16.97 13.37 12.97
CA ALA A 191 -15.85 13.54 12.07
C ALA A 191 -14.52 13.76 12.84
N ILE A 192 -14.51 14.70 13.78
CA ILE A 192 -13.31 15.02 14.57
C ILE A 192 -12.90 13.82 15.45
N LEU A 193 -13.86 13.17 16.11
CA LEU A 193 -13.60 11.98 16.93
C LEU A 193 -12.93 10.89 16.10
N THR A 194 -13.46 10.61 14.90
CA THR A 194 -12.90 9.59 14.01
C THR A 194 -11.53 9.99 13.47
N MET A 195 -11.29 11.27 13.17
CA MET A 195 -9.98 11.77 12.76
C MET A 195 -8.92 11.59 13.87
N ILE A 196 -9.29 11.82 15.13
CA ILE A 196 -8.39 11.68 16.28
C ILE A 196 -8.10 10.20 16.58
N VAL A 197 -9.17 9.39 16.68
CA VAL A 197 -9.06 7.96 17.04
C VAL A 197 -8.53 7.12 15.86
N GLN A 198 -8.71 7.58 14.63
CA GLN A 198 -8.36 6.88 13.37
C GLN A 198 -8.97 5.48 13.25
N ALA A 199 -10.07 5.23 13.93
CA ALA A 199 -10.79 3.96 13.97
C ALA A 199 -12.30 4.19 13.95
N SER A 200 -12.92 4.06 12.80
CA SER A 200 -14.37 4.22 12.61
C SER A 200 -15.18 3.27 13.51
N ALA A 201 -14.75 2.03 13.65
CA ALA A 201 -15.43 1.07 14.51
C ALA A 201 -15.46 1.50 16.00
N ALA A 202 -14.48 2.26 16.47
CA ALA A 202 -14.48 2.81 17.83
C ALA A 202 -15.52 3.93 17.96
N THR A 203 -15.57 4.85 17.00
CA THR A 203 -16.59 5.91 16.95
C THR A 203 -17.99 5.28 16.89
N MET A 204 -18.18 4.27 16.06
CA MET A 204 -19.43 3.51 15.98
C MET A 204 -19.80 2.87 17.32
N ALA A 205 -18.87 2.20 18.02
CA ALA A 205 -19.13 1.58 19.31
C ALA A 205 -19.52 2.62 20.38
N ILE A 206 -18.82 3.76 20.43
CA ILE A 206 -19.15 4.88 21.32
C ILE A 206 -20.55 5.40 20.99
N THR A 207 -20.86 5.66 19.72
CA THR A 207 -22.18 6.11 19.27
C THR A 207 -23.29 5.15 19.67
N LEU A 208 -23.08 3.84 19.49
CA LEU A 208 -24.03 2.80 19.89
C LEU A 208 -24.28 2.80 21.40
N ILE A 209 -23.23 2.96 22.21
CA ILE A 209 -23.36 3.04 23.67
C ILE A 209 -24.09 4.30 24.10
N MET A 210 -23.77 5.47 23.52
CA MET A 210 -24.44 6.74 23.83
C MET A 210 -25.94 6.66 23.53
N CYS A 211 -26.31 6.08 22.38
CA CYS A 211 -27.71 5.90 22.03
C CYS A 211 -28.42 4.84 22.90
N ALA A 212 -27.75 3.72 23.20
CA ALA A 212 -28.32 2.64 24.01
C ALA A 212 -28.57 3.09 25.47
N ASN A 213 -27.73 3.97 26.00
CA ASN A 213 -27.88 4.56 27.33
C ASN A 213 -28.83 5.78 27.32
N GLY A 214 -29.40 6.17 26.18
CA GLY A 214 -30.31 7.29 26.08
C GLY A 214 -29.66 8.68 26.24
N TRP A 215 -28.32 8.79 26.09
CA TRP A 215 -27.63 10.09 26.19
C TRP A 215 -27.92 10.98 24.98
N ILE A 216 -28.05 10.34 23.82
CA ILE A 216 -28.45 10.97 22.56
C ILE A 216 -29.54 10.14 21.88
N ASP A 217 -30.36 10.79 21.09
CA ASP A 217 -31.39 10.12 20.32
C ASP A 217 -30.83 9.44 19.05
N TYR A 218 -31.69 8.69 18.36
CA TYR A 218 -31.32 8.00 17.10
C TYR A 218 -30.81 8.96 16.02
N HIS A 219 -31.40 10.16 15.88
CA HIS A 219 -31.02 11.11 14.82
C HIS A 219 -29.63 11.70 15.06
N LEU A 220 -29.29 11.99 16.31
CA LEU A 220 -27.95 12.45 16.67
C LEU A 220 -26.90 11.33 16.54
N GLY A 221 -27.28 10.08 16.87
CA GLY A 221 -26.45 8.93 16.57
C GLY A 221 -26.16 8.78 15.07
N VAL A 222 -27.18 8.98 14.24
CA VAL A 222 -27.03 9.03 12.77
C VAL A 222 -26.07 10.15 12.34
N ALA A 223 -26.17 11.33 12.94
CA ALA A 223 -25.28 12.46 12.65
C ALA A 223 -23.82 12.12 12.95
N LEU A 224 -23.55 11.46 14.12
CA LEU A 224 -22.21 10.95 14.44
C LEU A 224 -21.70 9.95 13.40
N VAL A 225 -22.53 9.02 12.94
CA VAL A 225 -22.18 8.02 11.90
C VAL A 225 -21.88 8.70 10.55
N LEU A 226 -22.61 9.72 10.16
CA LEU A 226 -22.30 10.51 8.97
C LEU A 226 -20.96 11.24 9.10
N GLY A 227 -20.69 11.81 10.28
CA GLY A 227 -19.39 12.40 10.59
C GLY A 227 -18.25 11.40 10.56
N GLU A 228 -18.46 10.20 11.11
CA GLU A 228 -17.51 9.08 11.08
C GLU A 228 -17.06 8.76 9.66
N ASN A 229 -17.99 8.70 8.70
CA ASN A 229 -17.66 8.41 7.30
C ASN A 229 -16.75 9.48 6.67
N ILE A 230 -16.94 10.76 7.01
CA ILE A 230 -16.03 11.83 6.58
C ILE A 230 -14.69 11.70 7.30
N GLY A 231 -14.70 11.53 8.63
CA GLY A 231 -13.49 11.43 9.45
C GLY A 231 -12.54 10.32 9.03
N THR A 232 -13.09 9.17 8.60
CA THR A 232 -12.31 8.03 8.13
C THR A 232 -11.44 8.37 6.91
N THR A 233 -11.81 9.36 6.11
CA THR A 233 -11.06 9.71 4.90
C THR A 233 -9.70 10.34 5.19
N ILE A 234 -9.46 10.84 6.41
CA ILE A 234 -8.20 11.50 6.77
C ILE A 234 -7.02 10.54 6.69
N THR A 235 -7.19 9.27 7.06
CA THR A 235 -6.11 8.28 7.05
C THR A 235 -5.55 8.05 5.65
N ALA A 236 -6.43 7.88 4.65
CA ALA A 236 -6.02 7.74 3.26
C ALA A 236 -5.35 9.02 2.72
N ASN A 237 -5.85 10.21 3.11
CA ASN A 237 -5.26 11.48 2.68
C ASN A 237 -3.90 11.71 3.31
N LEU A 238 -3.70 11.36 4.59
CA LEU A 238 -2.37 11.42 5.24
C LEU A 238 -1.39 10.46 4.57
N ALA A 239 -1.79 9.22 4.31
CA ALA A 239 -0.96 8.24 3.61
C ALA A 239 -0.56 8.69 2.19
N ALA A 240 -1.44 9.45 1.51
CA ALA A 240 -1.18 9.95 0.17
C ALA A 240 -0.27 11.19 0.12
N LEU A 241 0.07 11.84 1.24
CA LEU A 241 0.88 13.06 1.26
C LEU A 241 2.26 12.86 0.63
N THR A 242 2.87 11.71 0.88
CA THR A 242 4.18 11.32 0.33
C THR A 242 4.06 10.63 -1.03
N GLY A 243 2.83 10.27 -1.46
CA GLY A 243 2.55 9.57 -2.69
C GLY A 243 2.60 10.45 -3.95
N ASN A 244 2.58 9.79 -5.10
CA ASN A 244 2.50 10.43 -6.40
C ASN A 244 1.14 11.12 -6.63
N THR A 245 1.02 11.83 -7.75
CA THR A 245 -0.21 12.56 -8.13
C THR A 245 -1.45 11.66 -8.16
N GLN A 246 -1.32 10.42 -8.63
CA GLN A 246 -2.45 9.49 -8.74
C GLN A 246 -2.91 8.98 -7.37
N ALA A 247 -1.97 8.68 -6.46
CA ALA A 247 -2.26 8.31 -5.08
C ALA A 247 -3.05 9.42 -4.33
N ARG A 248 -2.61 10.68 -4.49
CA ARG A 248 -3.31 11.84 -3.92
C ARG A 248 -4.71 12.01 -4.50
N ARG A 249 -4.90 11.78 -5.80
CA ARG A 249 -6.22 11.80 -6.46
C ARG A 249 -7.14 10.71 -5.91
N ALA A 250 -6.62 9.50 -5.71
CA ALA A 250 -7.40 8.40 -5.14
C ALA A 250 -7.86 8.70 -3.69
N ALA A 251 -6.98 9.25 -2.86
CA ALA A 251 -7.33 9.66 -1.50
C ALA A 251 -8.35 10.81 -1.48
N LEU A 252 -8.21 11.80 -2.35
CA LEU A 252 -9.18 12.89 -2.50
C LEU A 252 -10.54 12.37 -3.01
N ALA A 253 -10.55 11.37 -3.91
CA ALA A 253 -11.80 10.75 -4.38
C ALA A 253 -12.58 10.09 -3.24
N HIS A 254 -11.89 9.50 -2.25
CA HIS A 254 -12.51 8.98 -1.03
C HIS A 254 -13.22 10.07 -0.24
N LEU A 255 -12.58 11.23 -0.05
CA LEU A 255 -13.19 12.39 0.61
C LEU A 255 -14.40 12.91 -0.17
N VAL A 256 -14.26 13.10 -1.49
CA VAL A 256 -15.36 13.60 -2.37
C VAL A 256 -16.57 12.67 -2.30
N PHE A 257 -16.34 11.34 -2.35
CA PHE A 257 -17.41 10.36 -2.25
C PHE A 257 -18.19 10.45 -0.93
N ASN A 258 -17.48 10.56 0.21
CA ASN A 258 -18.13 10.62 1.52
C ASN A 258 -18.82 11.98 1.77
N VAL A 259 -18.18 13.09 1.39
CA VAL A 259 -18.79 14.41 1.51
C VAL A 259 -20.07 14.52 0.66
N PHE A 260 -20.04 14.04 -0.58
CA PHE A 260 -21.25 14.01 -1.42
C PHE A 260 -22.36 13.17 -0.76
N GLY A 261 -22.00 11.98 -0.24
CA GLY A 261 -22.95 11.12 0.45
C GLY A 261 -23.62 11.82 1.64
N VAL A 262 -22.83 12.46 2.47
CA VAL A 262 -23.34 13.20 3.64
C VAL A 262 -24.24 14.36 3.19
N MET A 263 -23.87 15.11 2.16
CA MET A 263 -24.63 16.26 1.69
C MET A 263 -26.05 15.87 1.22
N TRP A 264 -26.21 14.85 0.39
CA TRP A 264 -27.53 14.45 -0.06
C TRP A 264 -28.38 13.86 1.08
N VAL A 265 -27.76 13.12 2.02
CA VAL A 265 -28.49 12.61 3.20
C VAL A 265 -28.94 13.75 4.11
N LEU A 266 -28.13 14.79 4.31
CA LEU A 266 -28.55 15.95 5.10
C LEU A 266 -29.80 16.63 4.51
N VAL A 267 -29.93 16.68 3.18
CA VAL A 267 -31.12 17.20 2.51
C VAL A 267 -32.34 16.30 2.75
N LEU A 268 -32.15 14.98 2.76
CA LEU A 268 -33.23 14.01 2.97
C LEU A 268 -33.18 13.38 4.37
N PHE A 269 -32.62 14.08 5.38
CA PHE A 269 -32.27 13.53 6.65
C PHE A 269 -33.43 12.79 7.35
N TYR A 270 -34.49 13.48 7.63
CA TYR A 270 -35.64 12.89 8.31
C TYR A 270 -36.38 11.83 7.49
N PRO A 271 -36.72 12.04 6.20
CA PRO A 271 -37.31 10.98 5.39
C PRO A 271 -36.48 9.70 5.34
N PHE A 272 -35.14 9.81 5.17
CA PHE A 272 -34.28 8.67 5.06
C PHE A 272 -34.10 7.93 6.40
N THR A 273 -33.87 8.65 7.48
CA THR A 273 -33.73 8.07 8.83
C THR A 273 -35.02 7.41 9.32
N ASN A 274 -36.18 8.02 9.03
CA ASN A 274 -37.48 7.45 9.38
C ASN A 274 -37.79 6.18 8.57
N ALA A 275 -37.44 6.13 7.29
CA ALA A 275 -37.60 4.94 6.46
C ALA A 275 -36.77 3.76 7.02
N VAL A 276 -35.51 4.00 7.40
CA VAL A 276 -34.66 2.99 8.02
C VAL A 276 -35.21 2.55 9.38
N SER A 277 -35.64 3.50 10.21
CA SER A 277 -36.26 3.19 11.50
C SER A 277 -37.51 2.32 11.34
N TRP A 278 -38.38 2.68 10.37
CA TRP A 278 -39.57 1.89 10.04
C TRP A 278 -39.21 0.45 9.63
N PHE A 279 -38.22 0.30 8.75
CA PHE A 279 -37.74 -1.00 8.29
C PHE A 279 -37.30 -1.89 9.46
N VAL A 280 -36.47 -1.40 10.37
CA VAL A 280 -35.97 -2.15 11.53
C VAL A 280 -37.12 -2.54 12.46
N THR A 281 -38.06 -1.62 12.70
CA THR A 281 -39.17 -1.86 13.62
C THR A 281 -40.23 -2.81 13.04
N HIS A 282 -40.61 -2.65 11.77
CA HIS A 282 -41.74 -3.38 11.20
C HIS A 282 -41.32 -4.62 10.40
N VAL A 283 -40.17 -4.56 9.69
CA VAL A 283 -39.70 -5.68 8.87
C VAL A 283 -38.79 -6.62 9.69
N MET A 284 -37.81 -6.06 10.37
CA MET A 284 -36.90 -6.87 11.24
C MET A 284 -37.53 -7.24 12.58
N LYS A 285 -38.63 -6.59 12.99
CA LYS A 285 -39.41 -6.85 14.21
C LYS A 285 -38.56 -6.83 15.48
N VAL A 286 -37.61 -5.91 15.56
CA VAL A 286 -36.79 -5.71 16.77
C VAL A 286 -37.60 -4.90 17.77
N SER A 287 -38.01 -5.51 18.87
CA SER A 287 -38.90 -4.92 19.87
C SER A 287 -38.22 -4.36 21.11
N ASP A 288 -37.04 -4.86 21.47
CA ASP A 288 -36.24 -4.32 22.56
C ASP A 288 -35.69 -2.92 22.21
N PRO A 289 -36.00 -1.85 22.98
CA PRO A 289 -35.62 -0.49 22.64
C PRO A 289 -34.10 -0.29 22.51
N ALA A 290 -33.30 -0.85 23.40
CA ALA A 290 -31.84 -0.71 23.40
C ALA A 290 -31.21 -1.46 22.21
N VAL A 291 -31.72 -2.65 21.91
CA VAL A 291 -31.32 -3.44 20.73
C VAL A 291 -31.81 -2.75 19.46
N ALA A 292 -33.03 -2.23 19.45
CA ALA A 292 -33.62 -1.57 18.28
C ALA A 292 -32.80 -0.35 17.82
N VAL A 293 -32.32 0.50 18.76
CA VAL A 293 -31.50 1.67 18.42
C VAL A 293 -30.18 1.23 17.79
N SER A 294 -29.51 0.24 18.33
CA SER A 294 -28.25 -0.26 17.76
C SER A 294 -28.43 -0.86 16.36
N PHE A 295 -29.53 -1.59 16.15
CA PHE A 295 -29.87 -2.13 14.82
C PHE A 295 -30.27 -1.03 13.83
N LYS A 296 -30.98 0.02 14.29
CA LYS A 296 -31.31 1.18 13.43
C LYS A 296 -30.05 1.91 12.97
N LEU A 297 -29.05 2.10 13.83
CA LEU A 297 -27.78 2.72 13.45
C LEU A 297 -26.97 1.84 12.48
N ALA A 298 -26.88 0.53 12.71
CA ALA A 298 -26.21 -0.40 11.80
C ALA A 298 -26.93 -0.46 10.43
N ALA A 299 -28.26 -0.51 10.44
CA ALA A 299 -29.08 -0.48 9.23
C ALA A 299 -28.94 0.84 8.46
N PHE A 300 -28.93 1.98 9.19
CA PHE A 300 -28.68 3.29 8.59
C PHE A 300 -27.31 3.34 7.92
N HIS A 301 -26.25 2.91 8.63
CA HIS A 301 -24.89 2.90 8.09
C HIS A 301 -24.81 2.08 6.80
N THR A 302 -25.48 0.91 6.76
CA THR A 302 -25.54 0.07 5.57
C THR A 302 -26.36 0.71 4.46
N ALA A 303 -27.57 1.18 4.76
CA ALA A 303 -28.45 1.81 3.77
C ALA A 303 -27.80 3.05 3.15
N PHE A 304 -27.14 3.88 3.98
CA PHE A 304 -26.39 5.06 3.52
C PHE A 304 -25.28 4.67 2.54
N ASN A 305 -24.38 3.77 2.94
CA ASN A 305 -23.22 3.41 2.10
C ASN A 305 -23.63 2.68 0.81
N ILE A 306 -24.66 1.81 0.86
CA ILE A 306 -25.19 1.15 -0.34
C ILE A 306 -25.84 2.18 -1.26
N SER A 307 -26.71 3.08 -0.74
CA SER A 307 -27.40 4.08 -1.55
C SER A 307 -26.40 5.06 -2.18
N ASN A 308 -25.43 5.55 -1.38
CA ASN A 308 -24.39 6.43 -1.87
C ASN A 308 -23.55 5.78 -2.98
N THR A 309 -23.15 4.52 -2.78
CA THR A 309 -22.41 3.75 -3.79
C THR A 309 -23.25 3.53 -5.04
N PHE A 310 -24.52 3.15 -4.90
CA PHE A 310 -25.42 2.94 -6.03
C PHE A 310 -25.61 4.20 -6.86
N ILE A 311 -25.71 5.37 -6.22
CA ILE A 311 -25.77 6.65 -6.91
C ILE A 311 -24.44 6.96 -7.60
N MET A 312 -23.35 6.92 -6.84
CA MET A 312 -22.05 7.45 -7.29
C MET A 312 -21.28 6.53 -8.24
N ILE A 313 -21.59 5.24 -8.32
CA ILE A 313 -20.92 4.30 -9.22
C ILE A 313 -21.10 4.67 -10.70
N TRP A 314 -22.20 5.34 -11.02
CA TRP A 314 -22.46 5.86 -12.36
C TRP A 314 -21.68 7.14 -12.67
N PHE A 315 -21.23 7.84 -11.63
CA PHE A 315 -20.52 9.13 -11.71
C PHE A 315 -19.01 9.00 -11.42
N VAL A 316 -18.43 7.79 -11.48
CA VAL A 316 -17.00 7.55 -11.26
C VAL A 316 -16.13 8.45 -12.16
N SER A 317 -16.50 8.59 -13.44
CA SER A 317 -15.78 9.48 -14.36
C SER A 317 -15.86 10.96 -13.98
N LEU A 318 -16.97 11.39 -13.34
CA LEU A 318 -17.11 12.75 -12.82
C LEU A 318 -16.21 12.96 -11.61
N ILE A 319 -16.16 12.00 -10.68
CA ILE A 319 -15.25 12.04 -9.53
C ILE A 319 -13.81 12.12 -10.02
N GLU A 320 -13.44 11.26 -10.96
CA GLU A 320 -12.11 11.23 -11.57
C GLU A 320 -11.76 12.60 -12.19
N LYS A 321 -12.65 13.18 -13.00
CA LYS A 321 -12.46 14.50 -13.60
C LYS A 321 -12.28 15.58 -12.53
N THR A 322 -13.09 15.54 -11.47
CA THR A 322 -13.03 16.50 -10.37
C THR A 322 -11.67 16.44 -9.66
N VAL A 323 -11.22 15.25 -9.24
CA VAL A 323 -9.95 15.13 -8.54
C VAL A 323 -8.74 15.42 -9.45
N CYS A 324 -8.84 15.12 -10.75
CA CYS A 324 -7.82 15.48 -11.73
C CYS A 324 -7.73 17.00 -11.96
N THR A 325 -8.82 17.72 -11.84
CA THR A 325 -8.85 19.18 -11.94
C THR A 325 -8.27 19.84 -10.70
N LEU A 326 -8.59 19.30 -9.51
CA LEU A 326 -8.10 19.82 -8.23
C LEU A 326 -6.61 19.52 -8.00
N ILE A 327 -6.15 18.33 -8.39
CA ILE A 327 -4.76 17.91 -8.24
C ILE A 327 -4.13 17.79 -9.63
N LYS A 328 -3.40 18.83 -10.05
CA LYS A 328 -2.66 18.83 -11.31
C LYS A 328 -1.35 18.02 -11.17
N PRO A 329 -0.88 17.33 -12.24
CA PRO A 329 0.43 16.69 -12.21
C PRO A 329 1.51 17.76 -12.02
N LYS A 330 2.45 17.52 -11.11
CA LYS A 330 3.72 18.26 -11.10
C LYS A 330 4.55 17.77 -12.27
N VAL A 331 5.18 18.68 -13.01
CA VAL A 331 6.23 18.34 -13.96
C VAL A 331 7.34 17.65 -13.14
N GLU A 332 7.60 16.38 -13.43
CA GLU A 332 8.65 15.64 -12.76
C GLU A 332 10.00 16.18 -13.25
N ASP A 333 10.66 16.99 -12.43
CA ASP A 333 12.09 17.19 -12.55
C ASP A 333 12.80 15.86 -12.28
N GLU A 334 14.01 15.67 -12.86
CA GLU A 334 14.89 14.51 -12.62
C GLU A 334 15.39 14.48 -11.15
N GLU A 335 14.49 14.70 -10.19
CA GLU A 335 14.79 14.59 -8.77
C GLU A 335 14.71 13.14 -8.31
N TYR A 336 15.73 12.75 -7.54
CA TYR A 336 15.78 11.49 -6.82
C TYR A 336 14.56 11.36 -5.91
N ARG A 337 13.67 10.40 -6.20
CA ARG A 337 12.62 9.90 -5.29
C ARG A 337 12.28 8.47 -5.68
N LEU A 338 12.20 7.61 -4.68
CA LEU A 338 11.54 6.31 -4.84
C LEU A 338 10.08 6.59 -5.24
N ARG A 339 9.60 5.91 -6.30
CA ARG A 339 8.25 6.18 -6.85
C ARG A 339 7.18 5.34 -6.19
N TYR A 340 7.51 4.13 -5.81
CA TYR A 340 6.58 3.12 -5.35
C TYR A 340 6.69 2.86 -3.85
N ILE A 341 7.87 3.02 -3.27
CA ILE A 341 8.11 2.96 -1.84
C ILE A 341 7.87 4.35 -1.25
N THR A 342 6.79 4.50 -0.50
CA THR A 342 6.48 5.72 0.24
C THR A 342 6.79 5.50 1.71
N GLY A 343 7.64 6.35 2.28
CA GLY A 343 8.01 6.30 3.71
C GLY A 343 6.83 6.63 4.62
N GLY A 344 5.92 5.70 4.80
CA GLY A 344 4.78 5.80 5.70
C GLY A 344 4.00 4.51 5.69
N MET A 345 3.45 4.13 6.84
CA MET A 345 2.60 2.99 7.15
C MET A 345 2.67 1.78 6.19
N LEU A 346 3.48 0.82 6.56
CA LEU A 346 3.45 -0.53 6.03
C LEU A 346 2.11 -1.16 6.41
N SER A 347 1.14 -1.12 5.50
CA SER A 347 -0.21 -1.60 5.79
C SER A 347 -0.28 -3.13 5.91
N THR A 348 0.49 -3.84 5.09
CA THR A 348 0.76 -5.29 5.20
C THR A 348 2.11 -5.60 4.55
N ALA A 349 2.80 -6.62 5.06
CA ALA A 349 4.12 -7.00 4.58
C ALA A 349 4.10 -7.47 3.11
N GLU A 350 3.07 -8.20 2.70
CA GLU A 350 2.91 -8.70 1.33
C GLU A 350 2.74 -7.56 0.31
N LEU A 351 2.07 -6.48 0.71
CA LEU A 351 1.93 -5.30 -0.13
C LEU A 351 3.22 -4.51 -0.26
N SER A 352 3.98 -4.45 0.83
CA SER A 352 5.29 -3.82 0.86
C SER A 352 6.28 -4.54 -0.07
N ILE A 353 6.23 -5.86 -0.13
CA ILE A 353 7.00 -6.68 -1.08
C ILE A 353 6.64 -6.34 -2.53
N LEU A 354 5.36 -6.16 -2.83
CA LEU A 354 4.91 -5.80 -4.18
C LEU A 354 5.36 -4.38 -4.59
N GLN A 355 5.36 -3.44 -3.65
CA GLN A 355 5.90 -2.08 -3.89
C GLN A 355 7.40 -2.13 -4.16
N ALA A 356 8.16 -2.90 -3.36
CA ALA A 356 9.59 -3.09 -3.56
C ALA A 356 9.89 -3.71 -4.93
N HIS A 357 9.10 -4.70 -5.37
CA HIS A 357 9.26 -5.32 -6.69
C HIS A 357 9.12 -4.30 -7.83
N LYS A 358 8.16 -3.39 -7.73
CA LYS A 358 7.98 -2.31 -8.73
C LYS A 358 9.13 -1.31 -8.71
N GLU A 359 9.63 -0.98 -7.53
CA GLU A 359 10.78 -0.08 -7.41
C GLU A 359 12.05 -0.70 -7.99
N ILE A 360 12.27 -2.01 -7.76
CA ILE A 360 13.38 -2.78 -8.34
C ILE A 360 13.29 -2.81 -9.87
N SER A 361 12.08 -3.02 -10.42
CA SER A 361 11.87 -2.97 -11.87
C SER A 361 12.20 -1.59 -12.45
N LEU A 362 11.80 -0.51 -11.77
CA LEU A 362 12.14 0.86 -12.18
C LEU A 362 13.65 1.13 -12.05
N PHE A 363 14.30 0.57 -11.03
CA PHE A 363 15.75 0.67 -10.84
C PHE A 363 16.49 0.03 -12.02
N ALA A 364 16.10 -1.18 -12.43
CA ALA A 364 16.66 -1.86 -13.58
C ALA A 364 16.45 -1.07 -14.90
N GLU A 365 15.27 -0.45 -15.10
CA GLU A 365 15.03 0.44 -16.25
C GLU A 365 15.95 1.66 -16.26
N ARG A 366 16.21 2.26 -15.09
CA ARG A 366 17.11 3.41 -14.96
C ARG A 366 18.54 3.02 -15.28
N THR A 367 18.99 1.85 -14.84
CA THR A 367 20.32 1.33 -15.13
C THR A 367 20.50 1.05 -16.63
N ALA A 368 19.49 0.49 -17.31
CA ALA A 368 19.51 0.33 -18.75
C ALA A 368 19.58 1.67 -19.51
N ARG A 369 18.91 2.72 -19.00
CA ARG A 369 19.02 4.08 -19.55
C ARG A 369 20.41 4.67 -19.34
N MET A 370 21.03 4.40 -18.18
CA MET A 370 22.41 4.82 -17.87
C MET A 370 23.40 4.18 -18.86
N PHE A 371 23.24 2.90 -19.17
CA PHE A 371 24.07 2.23 -20.18
C PHE A 371 23.91 2.87 -21.59
N ASN A 372 22.70 3.24 -21.98
CA ASN A 372 22.48 3.96 -23.24
C ASN A 372 23.20 5.33 -23.26
N MET A 373 23.21 6.06 -22.14
CA MET A 373 24.01 7.31 -22.04
C MET A 373 25.51 7.04 -22.17
N VAL A 374 26.01 5.92 -21.65
CA VAL A 374 27.42 5.51 -21.81
C VAL A 374 27.74 5.17 -23.26
N LYS A 375 26.82 4.52 -23.99
CA LYS A 375 26.96 4.30 -25.44
C LYS A 375 27.02 5.63 -26.20
N GLU A 376 26.14 6.58 -25.90
CA GLU A 376 26.16 7.92 -26.51
C GLU A 376 27.49 8.62 -26.22
N LEU A 377 27.98 8.52 -24.97
CA LEU A 377 29.24 9.11 -24.52
C LEU A 377 30.45 8.58 -25.31
N PHE A 378 30.45 7.30 -25.68
CA PHE A 378 31.53 6.66 -26.42
C PHE A 378 31.74 7.30 -27.84
N TYR A 379 30.65 7.74 -28.49
CA TYR A 379 30.69 8.36 -29.82
C TYR A 379 30.74 9.87 -29.80
N GLU A 380 30.50 10.51 -28.66
CA GLU A 380 30.40 11.98 -28.59
C GLU A 380 31.78 12.64 -28.80
N LYS A 381 31.82 13.52 -29.79
CA LYS A 381 33.05 14.25 -30.21
C LYS A 381 33.05 15.70 -29.69
N ASN A 382 31.86 16.24 -29.36
CA ASN A 382 31.76 17.59 -28.82
C ASN A 382 32.09 17.58 -27.33
N GLU A 383 33.11 18.30 -26.91
CA GLU A 383 33.60 18.32 -25.52
C GLU A 383 32.54 18.80 -24.52
N GLU A 384 31.75 19.81 -24.87
CA GLU A 384 30.69 20.33 -24.00
C GLU A 384 29.59 19.30 -23.78
N THR A 385 29.12 18.65 -24.86
CA THR A 385 28.11 17.58 -24.80
C THR A 385 28.66 16.37 -24.08
N PHE A 386 29.91 16.01 -24.30
CA PHE A 386 30.60 14.93 -23.59
C PHE A 386 30.60 15.14 -22.09
N LEU A 387 31.07 16.31 -21.61
CA LEU A 387 31.11 16.63 -20.19
C LEU A 387 29.71 16.64 -19.56
N LYS A 388 28.72 17.15 -20.27
CA LYS A 388 27.33 17.15 -19.81
C LYS A 388 26.78 15.73 -19.66
N THR A 389 27.00 14.87 -20.64
CA THR A 389 26.54 13.47 -20.61
C THR A 389 27.29 12.68 -19.55
N TYR A 390 28.60 12.90 -19.40
CA TYR A 390 29.41 12.28 -18.37
C TYR A 390 28.90 12.66 -16.95
N SER A 391 28.66 13.96 -16.71
CA SER A 391 28.10 14.40 -15.43
C SER A 391 26.70 13.83 -15.14
N ARG A 392 25.90 13.56 -16.19
CA ARG A 392 24.61 12.85 -16.03
C ARG A 392 24.81 11.40 -15.64
N VAL A 393 25.81 10.71 -16.19
CA VAL A 393 26.13 9.32 -15.80
C VAL A 393 26.54 9.27 -14.34
N GLU A 394 27.44 10.18 -13.88
CA GLU A 394 27.81 10.27 -12.45
C GLU A 394 26.61 10.59 -11.54
N LYS A 395 25.70 11.44 -11.97
CA LYS A 395 24.46 11.70 -11.22
C LYS A 395 23.57 10.45 -11.13
N TYR A 396 23.48 9.65 -12.19
CA TYR A 396 22.69 8.42 -12.21
C TYR A 396 23.27 7.34 -11.30
N GLU A 397 24.59 7.23 -11.21
CA GLU A 397 25.27 6.33 -10.26
C GLU A 397 24.94 6.73 -8.81
N ASN A 398 25.12 8.00 -8.44
CA ASN A 398 24.73 8.50 -7.11
C ASN A 398 23.24 8.28 -6.78
N ILE A 399 22.36 8.26 -7.78
CA ILE A 399 20.95 7.92 -7.61
C ILE A 399 20.81 6.40 -7.39
N SER A 400 21.60 5.59 -8.10
CA SER A 400 21.59 4.12 -7.99
C SER A 400 22.01 3.67 -6.60
N ASP A 401 23.09 4.21 -6.04
CA ASP A 401 23.55 3.94 -4.68
C ASP A 401 22.47 4.24 -3.64
N ARG A 402 21.81 5.40 -3.77
CA ARG A 402 20.72 5.76 -2.87
C ARG A 402 19.53 4.84 -3.01
N MET A 403 19.18 4.44 -4.24
CA MET A 403 18.08 3.50 -4.46
C MET A 403 18.37 2.13 -3.84
N GLU A 404 19.60 1.62 -3.97
CA GLU A 404 20.01 0.39 -3.31
C GLU A 404 19.77 0.49 -1.80
N ILE A 405 20.35 1.51 -1.16
CA ILE A 405 20.27 1.71 0.30
C ILE A 405 18.81 1.84 0.76
N GLU A 406 18.01 2.67 0.09
CA GLU A 406 16.63 2.91 0.51
C GLU A 406 15.72 1.71 0.29
N ILE A 407 15.87 0.98 -0.83
CA ILE A 407 15.13 -0.26 -1.08
C ILE A 407 15.55 -1.35 -0.07
N ALA A 408 16.86 -1.49 0.21
CA ALA A 408 17.36 -2.47 1.16
C ALA A 408 16.87 -2.18 2.59
N ASN A 409 16.90 -0.92 3.02
CA ASN A 409 16.36 -0.50 4.32
C ASN A 409 14.86 -0.80 4.43
N TYR A 410 14.09 -0.46 3.39
CA TYR A 410 12.67 -0.76 3.34
C TYR A 410 12.37 -2.25 3.43
N LEU A 411 13.06 -3.09 2.65
CA LEU A 411 12.91 -4.55 2.70
C LEU A 411 13.31 -5.13 4.06
N THR A 412 14.34 -4.56 4.70
CA THR A 412 14.76 -4.94 6.06
C THR A 412 13.66 -4.63 7.08
N GLU A 413 13.08 -3.42 7.03
CA GLU A 413 11.97 -3.03 7.89
C GLU A 413 10.74 -3.93 7.67
N VAL A 414 10.42 -4.26 6.41
CA VAL A 414 9.37 -5.23 6.08
C VAL A 414 9.66 -6.61 6.67
N SER A 415 10.94 -7.03 6.69
CA SER A 415 11.37 -8.34 7.20
C SER A 415 11.21 -8.51 8.71
N GLU A 416 11.19 -7.42 9.47
CA GLU A 416 10.94 -7.41 10.91
C GLU A 416 9.47 -7.74 11.24
N GLY A 417 8.57 -7.59 10.28
CA GLY A 417 7.19 -8.00 10.37
C GLY A 417 7.00 -9.52 10.47
N ARG A 418 5.79 -9.93 10.82
CA ARG A 418 5.43 -11.36 10.82
C ARG A 418 5.12 -11.81 9.40
N LEU A 419 6.10 -12.41 8.75
CA LEU A 419 6.06 -12.89 7.38
C LEU A 419 5.92 -14.42 7.29
N SER A 420 5.35 -14.89 6.18
CA SER A 420 5.45 -16.29 5.77
C SER A 420 6.91 -16.65 5.42
N SER A 421 7.24 -17.94 5.41
CA SER A 421 8.58 -18.39 4.95
C SER A 421 8.83 -18.01 3.49
N GLU A 422 7.79 -18.04 2.67
CA GLU A 422 7.83 -17.63 1.26
C GLU A 422 8.13 -16.14 1.09
N SER A 423 7.45 -15.28 1.86
CA SER A 423 7.70 -13.83 1.83
C SER A 423 9.10 -13.45 2.31
N LYS A 424 9.65 -14.19 3.28
CA LYS A 424 11.05 -13.99 3.72
C LYS A 424 12.05 -14.35 2.63
N GLU A 425 11.82 -15.45 1.93
CA GLU A 425 12.65 -15.85 0.79
C GLU A 425 12.54 -14.84 -0.35
N GLU A 426 11.35 -14.31 -0.62
CA GLU A 426 11.15 -13.27 -1.61
C GLU A 426 11.96 -12.00 -1.29
N ILE A 427 11.96 -11.56 -0.03
CA ILE A 427 12.77 -10.41 0.40
C ILE A 427 14.27 -10.68 0.19
N ARG A 428 14.76 -11.88 0.53
CA ARG A 428 16.15 -12.26 0.33
C ARG A 428 16.57 -12.18 -1.15
N ILE A 429 15.72 -12.67 -2.03
CA ILE A 429 15.91 -12.61 -3.48
C ILE A 429 15.92 -11.17 -3.98
N MET A 430 15.01 -10.34 -3.50
CA MET A 430 14.94 -8.91 -3.87
C MET A 430 16.20 -8.16 -3.42
N LEU A 431 16.68 -8.39 -2.20
CA LEU A 431 17.91 -7.76 -1.70
C LEU A 431 19.11 -8.12 -2.58
N ARG A 432 19.23 -9.39 -3.00
CA ARG A 432 20.27 -9.82 -3.94
C ARG A 432 20.11 -9.10 -5.29
N ALA A 433 18.91 -9.08 -5.85
CA ALA A 433 18.66 -8.42 -7.14
C ALA A 433 18.98 -6.92 -7.10
N VAL A 434 18.67 -6.22 -6.01
CA VAL A 434 18.98 -4.80 -5.82
C VAL A 434 20.48 -4.55 -5.87
N SER A 435 21.29 -5.34 -5.17
CA SER A 435 22.74 -5.19 -5.15
C SER A 435 23.37 -5.51 -6.50
N GLU A 436 22.87 -6.50 -7.23
CA GLU A 436 23.36 -6.81 -8.58
C GLU A 436 23.00 -5.69 -9.59
N ILE A 437 21.82 -5.04 -9.47
CA ILE A 437 21.43 -3.91 -10.31
C ILE A 437 22.31 -2.69 -10.02
N GLU A 438 22.66 -2.43 -8.76
CA GLU A 438 23.62 -1.39 -8.39
C GLU A 438 24.98 -1.67 -9.03
N SER A 439 25.49 -2.90 -8.96
CA SER A 439 26.76 -3.30 -9.58
C SER A 439 26.78 -3.10 -11.10
N ILE A 440 25.62 -3.21 -11.79
CA ILE A 440 25.52 -2.82 -13.20
C ILE A 440 25.69 -1.30 -13.37
N ALA A 441 25.07 -0.49 -12.49
CA ALA A 441 25.21 0.97 -12.55
C ALA A 441 26.66 1.40 -12.28
N ASP A 442 27.31 0.82 -11.29
CA ASP A 442 28.72 1.00 -10.98
C ASP A 442 29.62 0.66 -12.19
N SER A 443 29.37 -0.46 -12.84
CA SER A 443 30.09 -0.85 -14.06
C SER A 443 29.84 0.13 -15.21
N CYS A 444 28.63 0.70 -15.35
CA CYS A 444 28.36 1.79 -16.30
C CYS A 444 29.22 3.03 -16.01
N ASN A 445 29.36 3.43 -14.74
CA ASN A 445 30.20 4.55 -14.34
C ASN A 445 31.69 4.26 -14.61
N ASN A 446 32.17 3.05 -14.32
CA ASN A 446 33.54 2.63 -14.63
C ASN A 446 33.82 2.66 -16.13
N LEU A 447 32.87 2.20 -16.95
CA LEU A 447 32.96 2.27 -18.41
C LEU A 447 33.03 3.73 -18.90
N ALA A 448 32.19 4.62 -18.36
CA ALA A 448 32.25 6.04 -18.67
C ALA A 448 33.59 6.70 -18.26
N ARG A 449 34.17 6.31 -17.11
CA ARG A 449 35.52 6.73 -16.68
C ARG A 449 36.60 6.25 -17.65
N SER A 450 36.50 5.03 -18.14
CA SER A 450 37.44 4.49 -19.14
C SER A 450 37.33 5.24 -20.47
N ILE A 451 36.13 5.58 -20.92
CA ILE A 451 35.91 6.42 -22.12
C ILE A 451 36.52 7.82 -21.91
N LYS A 452 36.31 8.44 -20.74
CA LYS A 452 36.87 9.75 -20.42
C LYS A 452 38.40 9.72 -20.45
N ARG A 453 39.04 8.73 -19.81
CA ARG A 453 40.49 8.55 -19.83
C ARG A 453 41.02 8.40 -21.26
N ARG A 454 40.39 7.55 -22.08
CA ARG A 454 40.76 7.43 -23.51
C ARG A 454 40.80 8.80 -24.21
N ASN A 455 39.76 9.62 -24.00
CA ASN A 455 39.66 10.93 -24.64
C ASN A 455 40.72 11.92 -24.10
N GLU A 456 40.98 11.95 -22.78
CA GLU A 456 42.02 12.78 -22.18
C GLU A 456 43.42 12.47 -22.70
N PHE A 457 43.72 11.19 -22.91
CA PHE A 457 45.01 10.74 -23.48
C PHE A 457 45.04 10.76 -25.01
N LYS A 458 43.95 11.21 -25.66
CA LYS A 458 43.82 11.26 -27.13
C LYS A 458 44.16 9.91 -27.81
N SER A 459 43.79 8.82 -27.13
CA SER A 459 43.94 7.46 -27.65
C SER A 459 42.88 7.21 -28.73
N GLU A 460 43.32 6.83 -29.92
CA GLU A 460 42.44 6.54 -31.05
C GLU A 460 42.36 5.03 -31.28
N PHE A 461 41.14 4.51 -31.23
CA PHE A 461 40.90 3.11 -31.54
C PHE A 461 40.84 2.89 -33.07
N THR A 462 41.33 1.75 -33.51
CA THR A 462 41.17 1.30 -34.89
C THR A 462 39.70 1.12 -35.25
N GLU A 463 39.39 1.16 -36.55
CA GLU A 463 38.02 0.88 -37.02
C GLU A 463 37.51 -0.48 -36.56
N GLU A 464 38.40 -1.45 -36.47
CA GLU A 464 38.10 -2.81 -36.04
C GLU A 464 37.81 -2.88 -34.53
N GLN A 465 38.60 -2.21 -33.68
CA GLN A 465 38.32 -2.10 -32.23
C GLN A 465 36.99 -1.42 -31.96
N ASN A 466 36.65 -0.39 -32.71
CA ASN A 466 35.34 0.27 -32.61
C ASN A 466 34.19 -0.68 -32.97
N LYS A 467 34.29 -1.44 -34.07
CA LYS A 467 33.29 -2.46 -34.44
C LYS A 467 33.13 -3.55 -33.41
N HIS A 468 34.22 -3.95 -32.75
CA HIS A 468 34.18 -4.93 -31.67
C HIS A 468 33.45 -4.39 -30.44
N LEU A 469 33.71 -3.14 -30.05
CA LEU A 469 33.00 -2.51 -28.93
C LEU A 469 31.53 -2.29 -29.26
N ASP A 470 31.18 -1.91 -30.47
CA ASP A 470 29.80 -1.79 -30.93
C ASP A 470 29.04 -3.09 -30.74
N HIS A 471 29.64 -4.20 -31.21
CA HIS A 471 29.01 -5.51 -31.06
C HIS A 471 28.90 -5.92 -29.58
N MET A 472 29.93 -5.67 -28.74
CA MET A 472 29.86 -5.91 -27.31
C MET A 472 28.74 -5.09 -26.65
N PHE A 473 28.59 -3.82 -27.00
CA PHE A 473 27.52 -2.95 -26.47
C PHE A 473 26.13 -3.41 -26.93
N GLU A 474 26.00 -3.98 -28.14
CA GLU A 474 24.74 -4.58 -28.58
C GLU A 474 24.37 -5.80 -27.75
N LEU A 475 25.32 -6.68 -27.47
CA LEU A 475 25.11 -7.87 -26.61
C LEU A 475 24.67 -7.46 -25.21
N VAL A 476 25.36 -6.50 -24.58
CA VAL A 476 25.00 -5.98 -23.25
C VAL A 476 23.63 -5.30 -23.27
N SER A 477 23.33 -4.51 -24.31
CA SER A 477 21.99 -3.90 -24.47
C SER A 477 20.89 -4.96 -24.56
N GLY A 478 21.16 -6.07 -25.27
CA GLY A 478 20.27 -7.22 -25.36
C GLY A 478 20.06 -7.90 -24.01
N ALA A 479 21.13 -8.08 -23.23
CA ALA A 479 21.07 -8.64 -21.88
C ALA A 479 20.22 -7.75 -20.95
N LEU A 480 20.47 -6.45 -20.89
CA LEU A 480 19.72 -5.48 -20.09
C LEU A 480 18.23 -5.43 -20.48
N SER A 481 17.94 -5.46 -21.79
CA SER A 481 16.56 -5.52 -22.27
C SER A 481 15.85 -6.80 -21.79
N ARG A 482 16.54 -7.94 -21.87
CA ARG A 482 16.00 -9.22 -21.39
C ARG A 482 15.75 -9.22 -19.89
N MET A 483 16.66 -8.70 -19.09
CA MET A 483 16.48 -8.52 -17.63
C MET A 483 15.22 -7.71 -17.33
N ASN A 484 15.02 -6.59 -18.01
CA ASN A 484 13.82 -5.76 -17.83
C ASN A 484 12.53 -6.52 -18.19
N VAL A 485 12.54 -7.32 -19.27
CA VAL A 485 11.39 -8.17 -19.63
C VAL A 485 11.09 -9.18 -18.53
N ILE A 486 12.11 -9.83 -17.96
CA ILE A 486 11.96 -10.81 -16.86
C ILE A 486 11.39 -10.15 -15.60
N LEU A 487 11.92 -9.00 -15.20
CA LEU A 487 11.45 -8.27 -14.02
C LEU A 487 9.98 -7.80 -14.13
N HIS A 488 9.47 -7.58 -15.33
CA HIS A 488 8.07 -7.17 -15.57
C HIS A 488 7.12 -8.34 -15.83
N LYS A 489 7.64 -9.55 -16.03
CA LYS A 489 6.82 -10.71 -16.39
C LYS A 489 6.04 -11.22 -15.17
N PRO A 490 4.69 -11.27 -15.21
CA PRO A 490 3.87 -11.66 -14.06
C PRO A 490 4.05 -13.12 -13.65
N GLU A 491 4.29 -14.00 -14.62
CA GLU A 491 4.57 -15.42 -14.39
C GLU A 491 5.84 -15.84 -15.12
N LEU A 492 6.81 -16.35 -14.35
CA LEU A 492 8.07 -16.87 -14.86
C LEU A 492 8.03 -18.40 -14.90
N VAL A 493 8.62 -19.00 -15.91
CA VAL A 493 8.89 -20.42 -16.02
C VAL A 493 10.40 -20.65 -16.00
N HIS A 494 10.83 -21.86 -15.60
CA HIS A 494 12.26 -22.17 -15.48
C HIS A 494 13.03 -21.94 -16.80
N ASP A 495 12.40 -22.23 -17.94
CA ASP A 495 13.01 -22.05 -19.25
C ASP A 495 13.21 -20.56 -19.64
N ASP A 496 12.63 -19.62 -18.94
CA ASP A 496 12.83 -18.19 -19.18
C ASP A 496 14.27 -17.73 -18.94
N ILE A 497 15.08 -18.50 -18.23
CA ILE A 497 16.50 -18.21 -17.96
C ILE A 497 17.40 -18.51 -19.15
N ASN A 498 17.05 -19.50 -19.99
CA ASN A 498 17.92 -20.00 -21.06
C ASN A 498 18.39 -18.92 -22.04
N PRO A 499 17.52 -17.98 -22.51
CA PRO A 499 17.99 -16.89 -23.36
C PRO A 499 19.02 -15.97 -22.67
N SER A 500 18.93 -15.76 -21.36
CA SER A 500 19.89 -14.95 -20.61
C SER A 500 21.23 -15.65 -20.47
N TYR A 501 21.25 -16.97 -20.22
CA TYR A 501 22.47 -17.78 -20.28
C TYR A 501 23.14 -17.74 -21.66
N ASN A 502 22.35 -17.82 -22.73
CA ASN A 502 22.90 -17.79 -24.09
C ASN A 502 23.59 -16.45 -24.38
N ILE A 503 22.97 -15.33 -24.01
CA ILE A 503 23.54 -13.98 -24.22
C ILE A 503 24.81 -13.81 -23.37
N GLU A 504 24.80 -14.22 -22.11
CA GLU A 504 25.97 -14.13 -21.23
C GLU A 504 27.13 -14.98 -21.75
N ASN A 505 26.88 -16.23 -22.14
CA ASN A 505 27.90 -17.09 -22.77
C ASN A 505 28.47 -16.47 -24.06
N GLU A 506 27.64 -15.79 -24.86
CA GLU A 506 28.09 -15.09 -26.05
C GLU A 506 29.03 -13.91 -25.69
N ILE A 507 28.65 -13.10 -24.68
CA ILE A 507 29.47 -12.01 -24.14
C ILE A 507 30.83 -12.55 -23.66
N ASN A 508 30.84 -13.63 -22.87
CA ASN A 508 32.05 -14.24 -22.35
C ASN A 508 32.96 -14.78 -23.45
N ASN A 509 32.39 -15.50 -24.40
CA ASN A 509 33.16 -16.05 -25.52
C ASN A 509 33.73 -14.90 -26.36
N TYR A 510 32.96 -13.87 -26.63
CA TYR A 510 33.41 -12.74 -27.39
C TYR A 510 34.53 -11.97 -26.67
N ARG A 511 34.41 -11.70 -25.38
CA ARG A 511 35.47 -11.11 -24.56
C ARG A 511 36.77 -11.92 -24.66
N ASN A 512 36.69 -13.26 -24.57
CA ASN A 512 37.87 -14.12 -24.68
C ASN A 512 38.55 -14.03 -26.05
N GLN A 513 37.76 -13.99 -27.13
CA GLN A 513 38.28 -13.74 -28.49
C GLN A 513 38.99 -12.39 -28.58
N LEU A 514 38.34 -11.31 -28.13
CA LEU A 514 38.91 -9.98 -28.16
C LEU A 514 40.19 -9.86 -27.34
N LYS A 515 40.25 -10.52 -26.18
CA LYS A 515 41.47 -10.57 -25.35
C LYS A 515 42.64 -11.21 -26.07
N SER A 516 42.44 -12.37 -26.72
CA SER A 516 43.49 -13.06 -27.47
C SER A 516 43.95 -12.21 -28.65
N ARG A 517 43.03 -11.61 -29.40
CA ARG A 517 43.30 -10.74 -30.53
C ARG A 517 44.07 -9.47 -30.12
N ASN A 518 43.64 -8.81 -29.02
CA ASN A 518 44.36 -7.64 -28.52
C ASN A 518 45.84 -7.92 -28.22
N ILE A 519 46.14 -9.09 -27.67
CA ILE A 519 47.55 -9.51 -27.42
C ILE A 519 48.30 -9.66 -28.75
N GLU A 520 47.73 -10.31 -29.76
CA GLU A 520 48.34 -10.48 -31.08
C GLU A 520 48.57 -9.13 -31.76
N ASP A 521 47.55 -8.23 -31.73
CA ASP A 521 47.61 -6.93 -32.36
C ASP A 521 48.68 -6.01 -31.74
N ILE A 522 48.80 -6.03 -30.41
CA ILE A 522 49.87 -5.33 -29.68
C ILE A 522 51.27 -5.89 -30.10
N ASN A 523 51.42 -7.20 -30.17
CA ASN A 523 52.66 -7.83 -30.55
C ASN A 523 53.03 -7.49 -32.00
N ASN A 524 52.02 -7.38 -32.88
CA ASN A 524 52.19 -6.98 -34.27
C ASN A 524 52.32 -5.46 -34.46
N LYS A 525 52.29 -4.66 -33.37
CA LYS A 525 52.39 -3.20 -33.34
C LYS A 525 51.31 -2.47 -34.18
N LEU A 526 50.09 -3.04 -34.23
CA LEU A 526 48.99 -2.42 -34.92
C LEU A 526 48.50 -1.15 -34.21
N TYR A 527 48.69 -1.08 -32.90
CA TYR A 527 48.43 0.09 -32.04
C TYR A 527 49.34 0.03 -30.81
N GLN A 528 49.35 1.13 -30.02
CA GLN A 528 50.19 1.22 -28.83
C GLN A 528 49.61 0.35 -27.72
N TYR A 529 50.48 -0.11 -26.80
CA TYR A 529 50.10 -0.90 -25.62
C TYR A 529 49.00 -0.24 -24.80
N GLN A 530 49.06 1.11 -24.67
CA GLN A 530 48.11 1.88 -23.89
C GLN A 530 46.70 1.88 -24.53
N ASP A 531 46.60 1.94 -25.86
CA ASP A 531 45.31 1.81 -26.56
C ASP A 531 44.67 0.46 -26.32
N GLY A 532 45.50 -0.61 -26.36
CA GLY A 532 45.04 -1.96 -26.04
C GLY A 532 44.57 -2.14 -24.59
N VAL A 533 45.16 -1.39 -23.63
CA VAL A 533 44.71 -1.41 -22.23
C VAL A 533 43.33 -0.73 -22.12
N TYR A 534 43.14 0.48 -22.64
CA TYR A 534 41.83 1.14 -22.60
C TYR A 534 40.75 0.34 -23.33
N TYR A 535 41.09 -0.25 -24.46
CA TYR A 535 40.19 -1.14 -25.20
C TYR A 535 39.74 -2.33 -24.32
N MET A 536 40.67 -3.04 -23.68
CA MET A 536 40.34 -4.19 -22.84
C MET A 536 39.65 -3.83 -21.55
N ASP A 537 39.92 -2.66 -20.97
CA ASP A 537 39.15 -2.15 -19.82
C ASP A 537 37.67 -2.00 -20.19
N MET A 538 37.37 -1.42 -21.37
CA MET A 538 35.99 -1.29 -21.84
C MET A 538 35.33 -2.63 -22.12
N VAL A 539 36.04 -3.55 -22.76
CA VAL A 539 35.54 -4.92 -23.03
C VAL A 539 35.25 -5.64 -21.71
N SER A 540 36.15 -5.54 -20.74
CA SER A 540 36.00 -6.24 -19.44
C SER A 540 34.88 -5.65 -18.60
N GLU A 541 34.71 -4.31 -18.56
CA GLU A 541 33.58 -3.71 -17.85
C GLU A 541 32.25 -4.07 -18.52
N SER A 542 32.22 -4.19 -19.86
CA SER A 542 31.01 -4.63 -20.57
C SER A 542 30.64 -6.09 -20.25
N GLU A 543 31.64 -6.98 -20.12
CA GLU A 543 31.41 -8.38 -19.74
C GLU A 543 30.88 -8.51 -18.32
N LYS A 544 31.42 -7.77 -17.34
CA LYS A 544 30.90 -7.75 -15.97
C LYS A 544 29.41 -7.38 -15.91
N GLN A 545 28.97 -6.45 -16.76
CA GLN A 545 27.54 -6.12 -16.86
C GLN A 545 26.70 -7.33 -17.29
N GLY A 546 27.20 -8.14 -18.21
CA GLY A 546 26.55 -9.40 -18.60
C GLY A 546 26.38 -10.37 -17.42
N ASP A 547 27.44 -10.52 -16.61
CA ASP A 547 27.45 -11.37 -15.42
C ASP A 547 26.42 -10.89 -14.38
N TYR A 548 26.44 -9.60 -14.05
CA TYR A 548 25.48 -9.01 -13.09
C TYR A 548 24.03 -9.13 -13.59
N VAL A 549 23.78 -8.91 -14.88
CA VAL A 549 22.45 -9.10 -15.49
C VAL A 549 21.99 -10.54 -15.33
N LEU A 550 22.85 -11.52 -15.59
CA LEU A 550 22.52 -12.93 -15.40
C LEU A 550 22.21 -13.22 -13.92
N ASN A 551 23.01 -12.69 -12.98
CA ASN A 551 22.78 -12.84 -11.54
C ASN A 551 21.40 -12.30 -11.11
N VAL A 552 20.96 -11.15 -11.62
CA VAL A 552 19.60 -10.62 -11.38
C VAL A 552 18.54 -11.60 -11.89
N VAL A 553 18.69 -12.09 -13.12
CA VAL A 553 17.72 -13.02 -13.73
C VAL A 553 17.66 -14.33 -12.97
N GLN A 554 18.80 -14.90 -12.57
CA GLN A 554 18.88 -16.10 -11.75
C GLN A 554 18.16 -15.92 -10.42
N ALA A 555 18.49 -14.85 -9.68
CA ALA A 555 17.86 -14.57 -8.39
C ALA A 555 16.34 -14.53 -8.48
N VAL A 556 15.78 -13.91 -9.53
CA VAL A 556 14.34 -13.75 -9.70
C VAL A 556 13.64 -15.05 -10.14
N ILE A 557 14.32 -15.91 -10.90
CA ILE A 557 13.75 -17.19 -11.38
C ILE A 557 13.85 -18.29 -10.32
N GLU A 558 14.91 -18.35 -9.51
CA GLU A 558 15.12 -19.32 -8.41
C GLU A 558 13.97 -19.33 -7.38
N LYS A 559 13.18 -18.26 -7.29
CA LYS A 559 11.97 -18.17 -6.45
C LYS A 559 10.91 -19.24 -6.74
N LYS A 560 10.91 -19.84 -7.92
CA LYS A 560 9.80 -20.70 -8.40
C LYS A 560 10.12 -22.21 -8.43
N ILE A 561 11.29 -22.61 -7.94
CA ILE A 561 11.66 -24.01 -7.71
C ILE A 561 11.44 -24.34 -6.23
#